data_7a59003cac4f7ca34e8399a9d7419532
#
_entry.id   7a59003cac4f7ca34e8399a9d7419532
#
_cell.length_a   1.000
_cell.length_b   1.000
_cell.length_c   1.000
_cell.angle_alpha   90.00
_cell.angle_beta   90.00
_cell.angle_gamma   90.00
#
_symmetry.space_group_name_H-M   'P 1'
#
loop_
_entity.id
_entity.type
_entity.pdbx_description
1 polymer ?
#
loop_
_entity_poly.entity_id
_entity_poly.type
_entity_poly.pdbx_seq_one_letter_code
_entity_poly.pdbx_strand_id
1 'polypeptide(L)'
;MSQFLESLKDRRSFYSLGHDVKLSEEEITTLIKDAVKNSPTAFNAQSPRAVILFGNAHEKLWNIVEEALKPLTPAEAFPNTQAKIASFRNAYGTVMFFKETDTVKNLQEQFALYADNFPDWAEQSNGIATANTWTALNSAGLGANLQHYNPVIDDAVAEEWNIPANWQLRSQLVFGSKEGEANEKEFLADDERFRVFH
;
A
#
# COMPACT_ATOMS: atom_id res chain seq x y z
N MET A 1 22.17 -4.44 -17.07
CA MET A 1 21.35 -4.85 -15.91
C MET A 1 19.92 -5.06 -16.41
N SER A 2 19.07 -5.90 -15.78
CA SER A 2 17.71 -6.09 -16.31
C SER A 2 16.87 -4.84 -16.00
N GLN A 3 15.96 -4.47 -16.91
CA GLN A 3 15.03 -3.35 -16.73
C GLN A 3 14.23 -3.48 -15.42
N PHE A 4 13.89 -4.69 -15.03
CA PHE A 4 13.21 -4.97 -13.77
C PHE A 4 14.04 -4.57 -12.54
N LEU A 5 15.35 -4.87 -12.52
CA LEU A 5 16.22 -4.46 -11.42
C LEU A 5 16.38 -2.94 -11.32
N GLU A 6 16.43 -2.25 -12.45
CA GLU A 6 16.44 -0.78 -12.46
C GLU A 6 15.13 -0.24 -11.85
N SER A 7 13.96 -0.76 -12.28
CA SER A 7 12.66 -0.34 -11.70
C SER A 7 12.61 -0.56 -10.18
N LEU A 8 13.21 -1.64 -9.66
CA LEU A 8 13.29 -1.87 -8.21
C LEU A 8 14.19 -0.86 -7.50
N LYS A 9 15.29 -0.43 -8.11
CA LYS A 9 16.20 0.58 -7.54
C LYS A 9 15.56 1.97 -7.55
N ASP A 10 14.86 2.30 -8.65
CA ASP A 10 14.23 3.60 -8.86
C ASP A 10 12.98 3.79 -7.99
N ARG A 11 12.34 2.69 -7.58
CA ARG A 11 11.20 2.75 -6.66
C ARG A 11 11.70 3.15 -5.26
N ARG A 12 11.38 4.37 -4.89
CA ARG A 12 11.72 4.96 -3.59
C ARG A 12 10.45 5.50 -2.91
N SER A 13 10.55 5.79 -1.62
CA SER A 13 9.50 6.53 -0.90
C SER A 13 9.64 8.02 -1.17
N PHE A 14 8.65 8.59 -1.84
CA PHE A 14 8.52 10.02 -2.08
C PHE A 14 7.46 10.57 -1.14
N TYR A 15 7.80 11.53 -0.30
CA TYR A 15 6.87 12.14 0.66
C TYR A 15 6.31 13.48 0.19
N SER A 16 7.03 14.19 -0.68
CA SER A 16 6.52 15.39 -1.35
C SER A 16 5.82 14.97 -2.63
N LEU A 17 4.50 14.88 -2.57
CA LEU A 17 3.63 14.43 -3.65
C LEU A 17 2.62 15.52 -4.01
N GLY A 18 2.27 15.62 -5.29
CA GLY A 18 1.36 16.62 -5.81
C GLY A 18 0.40 16.07 -6.86
N HIS A 19 -0.22 17.00 -7.61
CA HIS A 19 -1.29 16.74 -8.56
C HIS A 19 -0.88 16.86 -10.05
N ASP A 20 0.38 17.23 -10.36
CA ASP A 20 0.84 17.35 -11.76
C ASP A 20 1.08 15.97 -12.40
N VAL A 21 0.01 15.18 -12.45
CA VAL A 21 0.00 13.82 -13.00
C VAL A 21 -0.43 13.87 -14.46
N LYS A 22 0.36 13.23 -15.34
CA LYS A 22 0.09 13.22 -16.79
C LYS A 22 -0.85 12.11 -17.23
N LEU A 23 -0.94 11.04 -16.43
CA LEU A 23 -1.84 9.91 -16.68
C LEU A 23 -3.25 10.24 -16.21
N SER A 24 -4.23 9.76 -16.93
CA SER A 24 -5.64 9.80 -16.52
C SER A 24 -5.89 8.83 -15.35
N GLU A 25 -6.95 9.07 -14.58
CA GLU A 25 -7.40 8.14 -13.52
C GLU A 25 -7.68 6.73 -14.06
N GLU A 26 -8.18 6.61 -15.30
CA GLU A 26 -8.43 5.33 -15.96
C GLU A 26 -7.13 4.57 -16.26
N GLU A 27 -6.11 5.25 -16.79
CA GLU A 27 -4.79 4.67 -17.05
C GLU A 27 -4.13 4.20 -15.74
N ILE A 28 -4.17 5.02 -14.68
CA ILE A 28 -3.65 4.66 -13.36
C ILE A 28 -4.42 3.47 -12.78
N THR A 29 -5.75 3.48 -12.88
CA THR A 29 -6.60 2.39 -12.40
C THR A 29 -6.26 1.08 -13.12
N THR A 30 -6.06 1.12 -14.43
CA THR A 30 -5.67 -0.05 -15.23
C THR A 30 -4.30 -0.56 -14.80
N LEU A 31 -3.32 0.32 -14.65
CA LEU A 31 -1.97 -0.02 -14.19
C LEU A 31 -1.99 -0.70 -12.81
N ILE A 32 -2.75 -0.17 -11.85
CA ILE A 32 -2.89 -0.74 -10.50
C ILE A 32 -3.55 -2.12 -10.57
N LYS A 33 -4.66 -2.25 -11.30
CA LYS A 33 -5.35 -3.52 -11.46
C LYS A 33 -4.46 -4.59 -12.08
N ASP A 34 -3.68 -4.24 -13.10
CA ASP A 34 -2.78 -5.18 -13.75
C ASP A 34 -1.62 -5.58 -12.83
N ALA A 35 -1.06 -4.65 -12.05
CA ALA A 35 -0.03 -4.96 -11.07
C ALA A 35 -0.54 -5.94 -10.00
N VAL A 36 -1.75 -5.72 -9.46
CA VAL A 36 -2.36 -6.62 -8.46
C VAL A 36 -2.68 -7.98 -9.06
N LYS A 37 -3.32 -8.04 -10.24
CA LYS A 37 -3.71 -9.28 -10.91
C LYS A 37 -2.52 -10.18 -11.25
N ASN A 38 -1.41 -9.58 -11.67
CA ASN A 38 -0.20 -10.32 -12.06
C ASN A 38 0.75 -10.59 -10.89
N SER A 39 0.39 -10.19 -9.68
CA SER A 39 1.15 -10.50 -8.47
C SER A 39 0.92 -11.96 -8.05
N PRO A 40 1.98 -12.75 -7.85
CA PRO A 40 1.84 -14.14 -7.41
C PRO A 40 1.28 -14.21 -6.00
N THR A 41 0.49 -15.25 -5.76
CA THR A 41 -0.08 -15.57 -4.45
C THR A 41 0.06 -17.06 -4.17
N ALA A 42 0.25 -17.44 -2.90
CA ALA A 42 0.32 -18.83 -2.52
C ALA A 42 -0.96 -19.56 -2.97
N PHE A 43 -0.79 -20.73 -3.60
CA PHE A 43 -1.89 -21.54 -4.16
C PHE A 43 -2.79 -20.79 -5.16
N ASN A 44 -2.30 -19.72 -5.76
CA ASN A 44 -3.11 -18.81 -6.58
C ASN A 44 -4.38 -18.33 -5.86
N ALA A 45 -4.27 -18.11 -4.56
CA ALA A 45 -5.39 -17.71 -3.69
C ALA A 45 -6.02 -16.38 -4.09
N GLN A 46 -5.24 -15.51 -4.71
CA GLN A 46 -5.68 -14.18 -5.13
C GLN A 46 -6.38 -13.41 -3.98
N SER A 47 -5.86 -13.54 -2.75
CA SER A 47 -6.41 -12.91 -1.54
C SER A 47 -6.21 -11.39 -1.44
N PRO A 48 -5.24 -10.74 -2.10
CA PRO A 48 -5.15 -9.28 -2.09
C PRO A 48 -6.37 -8.62 -2.74
N ARG A 49 -6.84 -7.53 -2.12
CA ARG A 49 -7.88 -6.62 -2.66
C ARG A 49 -7.35 -5.21 -2.65
N ALA A 50 -7.83 -4.38 -3.55
CA ALA A 50 -7.45 -2.98 -3.65
C ALA A 50 -8.69 -2.09 -3.83
N VAL A 51 -8.72 -0.98 -3.10
CA VAL A 51 -9.66 0.12 -3.30
C VAL A 51 -8.84 1.34 -3.70
N ILE A 52 -9.16 1.93 -4.85
CA ILE A 52 -8.40 3.03 -5.45
C ILE A 52 -9.21 4.31 -5.26
N LEU A 53 -8.61 5.30 -4.64
CA LEU A 53 -9.25 6.55 -4.28
C LEU A 53 -8.58 7.72 -4.99
N PHE A 54 -9.39 8.56 -5.63
CA PHE A 54 -8.99 9.82 -6.26
C PHE A 54 -9.84 10.98 -5.74
N GLY A 55 -9.38 12.21 -5.91
CA GLY A 55 -10.13 13.42 -5.60
C GLY A 55 -10.77 13.41 -4.22
N ASN A 56 -12.06 13.69 -4.14
CA ASN A 56 -12.80 13.78 -2.87
C ASN A 56 -12.74 12.49 -2.04
N ALA A 57 -12.69 11.31 -2.67
CA ALA A 57 -12.58 10.05 -1.95
C ALA A 57 -11.19 9.90 -1.29
N HIS A 58 -10.14 10.30 -2.00
CA HIS A 58 -8.79 10.37 -1.43
C HIS A 58 -8.72 11.35 -0.25
N GLU A 59 -9.23 12.56 -0.39
CA GLU A 59 -9.29 13.56 0.69
C GLU A 59 -10.06 13.03 1.90
N LYS A 60 -11.19 12.36 1.65
CA LYS A 60 -12.04 11.78 2.71
C LYS A 60 -11.27 10.75 3.53
N LEU A 61 -10.46 9.90 2.91
CA LEU A 61 -9.63 8.94 3.63
C LEU A 61 -8.69 9.66 4.61
N TRP A 62 -8.01 10.71 4.18
CA TRP A 62 -7.05 11.41 5.04
C TRP A 62 -7.74 12.26 6.11
N ASN A 63 -8.98 12.67 5.90
CA ASN A 63 -9.82 13.26 6.95
C ASN A 63 -10.19 12.21 8.01
N ILE A 64 -10.56 11.00 7.61
CA ILE A 64 -10.82 9.86 8.52
C ILE A 64 -9.57 9.57 9.36
N VAL A 65 -8.39 9.51 8.74
CA VAL A 65 -7.11 9.30 9.44
C VAL A 65 -6.84 10.40 10.47
N GLU A 66 -7.02 11.67 10.10
CA GLU A 66 -6.81 12.81 10.99
C GLU A 66 -7.75 12.76 12.20
N GLU A 67 -9.03 12.52 12.00
CA GLU A 67 -10.03 12.42 13.07
C GLU A 67 -9.73 11.23 14.00
N ALA A 68 -9.34 10.09 13.45
CA ALA A 68 -9.00 8.90 14.25
C ALA A 68 -7.74 9.10 15.10
N LEU A 69 -6.76 9.85 14.63
CA LEU A 69 -5.52 10.13 15.37
C LEU A 69 -5.67 11.23 16.41
N LYS A 70 -6.63 12.12 16.27
CA LYS A 70 -6.82 13.27 17.16
C LYS A 70 -6.94 12.89 18.65
N PRO A 71 -7.77 11.91 19.06
CA PRO A 71 -7.86 11.48 20.45
C PRO A 71 -6.66 10.67 20.93
N LEU A 72 -5.83 10.15 20.03
CA LEU A 72 -4.69 9.29 20.32
C LEU A 72 -3.36 10.05 20.40
N THR A 73 -3.35 11.30 19.95
CA THR A 73 -2.13 12.13 19.89
C THR A 73 -2.19 13.21 20.95
N PRO A 74 -1.12 13.40 21.77
CA PRO A 74 -1.05 14.53 22.70
C PRO A 74 -1.31 15.87 22.01
N ALA A 75 -2.03 16.77 22.66
CA ALA A 75 -2.48 18.03 22.06
C ALA A 75 -1.31 18.88 21.51
N GLU A 76 -0.18 18.88 22.21
CA GLU A 76 1.04 19.59 21.82
C GLU A 76 1.73 18.97 20.59
N ALA A 77 1.56 17.68 20.34
CA ALA A 77 2.14 16.95 19.19
C ALA A 77 1.21 16.92 17.98
N PHE A 78 -0.09 17.16 18.18
CA PHE A 78 -1.10 17.05 17.12
C PHE A 78 -0.87 17.95 15.91
N PRO A 79 -0.37 19.20 16.03
CA PRO A 79 -0.03 20.01 14.85
C PRO A 79 0.96 19.35 13.88
N ASN A 80 1.94 18.62 14.40
CA ASN A 80 2.89 17.87 13.57
C ASN A 80 2.21 16.69 12.86
N THR A 81 1.31 16.00 13.56
CA THR A 81 0.49 14.93 12.98
C THR A 81 -0.41 15.49 11.86
N GLN A 82 -1.08 16.61 12.10
CA GLN A 82 -1.89 17.27 11.06
C GLN A 82 -1.07 17.65 9.83
N ALA A 83 0.10 18.25 10.02
CA ALA A 83 0.99 18.61 8.91
C ALA A 83 1.40 17.40 8.08
N LYS A 84 1.69 16.27 8.74
CA LYS A 84 2.00 15.01 8.07
C LYS A 84 0.80 14.48 7.29
N ILE A 85 -0.40 14.45 7.88
CA ILE A 85 -1.61 14.00 7.19
C ILE A 85 -1.97 14.93 6.04
N ALA A 86 -1.80 16.25 6.21
CA ALA A 86 -2.00 17.21 5.14
C ALA A 86 -1.09 16.96 3.94
N SER A 87 0.17 16.52 4.16
CA SER A 87 1.06 16.16 3.06
C SER A 87 0.59 14.94 2.27
N PHE A 88 -0.06 13.98 2.92
CA PHE A 88 -0.67 12.83 2.23
C PHE A 88 -1.95 13.23 1.50
N ARG A 89 -2.78 14.08 2.10
CA ARG A 89 -4.01 14.62 1.49
C ARG A 89 -3.71 15.45 0.24
N ASN A 90 -2.53 16.06 0.17
CA ASN A 90 -2.08 16.83 -1.00
C ASN A 90 -1.55 15.94 -2.14
N ALA A 91 -1.60 14.63 -2.03
CA ALA A 91 -1.23 13.73 -3.11
C ALA A 91 -2.41 13.51 -4.08
N TYR A 92 -2.13 12.91 -5.24
CA TYR A 92 -3.13 12.69 -6.29
C TYR A 92 -4.16 11.62 -5.96
N GLY A 93 -3.73 10.56 -5.25
CA GLY A 93 -4.60 9.44 -4.89
C GLY A 93 -4.00 8.51 -3.86
N THR A 94 -4.79 7.53 -3.44
CA THR A 94 -4.38 6.46 -2.52
C THR A 94 -4.95 5.12 -2.96
N VAL A 95 -4.13 4.07 -2.90
CA VAL A 95 -4.59 2.69 -2.97
C VAL A 95 -4.64 2.12 -1.55
N MET A 96 -5.81 1.71 -1.10
CA MET A 96 -5.96 0.91 0.10
C MET A 96 -5.85 -0.57 -0.26
N PHE A 97 -4.95 -1.30 0.40
CA PHE A 97 -4.80 -2.74 0.25
C PHE A 97 -5.47 -3.49 1.39
N PHE A 98 -6.18 -4.55 1.01
CA PHE A 98 -6.88 -5.42 1.95
C PHE A 98 -6.47 -6.87 1.72
N LYS A 99 -6.63 -7.69 2.75
CA LYS A 99 -6.56 -9.14 2.69
C LYS A 99 -7.97 -9.69 2.80
N GLU A 100 -8.39 -10.49 1.84
CA GLU A 100 -9.67 -11.19 1.87
C GLU A 100 -9.54 -12.44 2.75
N THR A 101 -10.24 -12.47 3.88
CA THR A 101 -10.03 -13.46 4.95
C THR A 101 -10.75 -14.77 4.73
N ASP A 102 -11.87 -14.81 3.99
CA ASP A 102 -12.59 -16.04 3.75
C ASP A 102 -11.86 -16.95 2.77
N THR A 103 -11.17 -16.38 1.77
CA THR A 103 -10.24 -17.14 0.91
C THR A 103 -9.16 -17.84 1.76
N VAL A 104 -8.62 -17.14 2.76
CA VAL A 104 -7.60 -17.71 3.66
C VAL A 104 -8.19 -18.86 4.48
N LYS A 105 -9.36 -18.67 5.09
CA LYS A 105 -10.07 -19.71 5.88
C LYS A 105 -10.41 -20.93 5.03
N ASN A 106 -10.94 -20.71 3.83
CA ASN A 106 -11.28 -21.79 2.91
C ASN A 106 -10.06 -22.65 2.54
N LEU A 107 -8.88 -22.01 2.35
CA LEU A 107 -7.65 -22.74 2.08
C LEU A 107 -7.13 -23.49 3.31
N GLN A 108 -7.29 -22.93 4.52
CA GLN A 108 -6.98 -23.63 5.77
C GLN A 108 -7.81 -24.90 5.94
N GLU A 109 -9.10 -24.86 5.58
CA GLU A 109 -10.01 -26.00 5.64
C GLU A 109 -9.66 -27.05 4.58
N GLN A 110 -9.38 -26.62 3.34
CA GLN A 110 -9.04 -27.53 2.23
C GLN A 110 -7.69 -28.22 2.39
N PHE A 111 -6.74 -27.54 3.01
CA PHE A 111 -5.34 -27.99 3.12
C PHE A 111 -4.89 -27.97 4.59
N ALA A 112 -5.53 -28.78 5.42
CA ALA A 112 -5.32 -28.82 6.87
C ALA A 112 -3.84 -28.94 7.29
N LEU A 113 -3.01 -29.65 6.49
CA LEU A 113 -1.57 -29.79 6.74
C LEU A 113 -0.83 -28.45 6.74
N TYR A 114 -1.32 -27.46 6.00
CA TYR A 114 -0.73 -26.14 5.83
C TYR A 114 -1.57 -25.03 6.48
N ALA A 115 -2.59 -25.36 7.25
CA ALA A 115 -3.57 -24.42 7.78
C ALA A 115 -2.92 -23.22 8.49
N ASP A 116 -1.92 -23.48 9.34
CA ASP A 116 -1.23 -22.45 10.10
C ASP A 116 -0.37 -21.51 9.25
N ASN A 117 -0.02 -21.90 8.02
CA ASN A 117 0.81 -21.10 7.13
C ASN A 117 0.00 -20.12 6.25
N PHE A 118 -1.26 -20.42 5.94
CA PHE A 118 -2.04 -19.60 5.02
C PHE A 118 -2.21 -18.13 5.44
N PRO A 119 -2.40 -17.80 6.74
CA PRO A 119 -2.45 -16.41 7.17
C PRO A 119 -1.17 -15.63 6.84
N ASP A 120 0.00 -16.23 7.10
CA ASP A 120 1.31 -15.63 6.78
C ASP A 120 1.52 -15.51 5.27
N TRP A 121 1.24 -16.55 4.49
CA TRP A 121 1.34 -16.51 3.03
C TRP A 121 0.39 -15.48 2.40
N ALA A 122 -0.76 -15.20 3.00
CA ALA A 122 -1.66 -14.15 2.57
C ALA A 122 -1.08 -12.75 2.84
N GLU A 123 -0.38 -12.54 3.97
CA GLU A 123 0.35 -11.29 4.23
C GLU A 123 1.51 -11.10 3.24
N GLN A 124 2.28 -12.15 2.97
CA GLN A 124 3.34 -12.11 1.94
C GLN A 124 2.76 -11.76 0.57
N SER A 125 1.65 -12.39 0.17
CA SER A 125 0.95 -12.09 -1.08
C SER A 125 0.48 -10.64 -1.15
N ASN A 126 -0.05 -10.10 -0.06
CA ASN A 126 -0.45 -8.69 0.03
C ASN A 126 0.76 -7.76 -0.12
N GLY A 127 1.88 -8.06 0.56
CA GLY A 127 3.14 -7.32 0.43
C GLY A 127 3.68 -7.33 -1.01
N ILE A 128 3.62 -8.47 -1.70
CA ILE A 128 4.03 -8.60 -3.11
C ILE A 128 3.14 -7.71 -4.00
N ALA A 129 1.81 -7.78 -3.87
CA ALA A 129 0.88 -6.97 -4.66
C ALA A 129 1.11 -5.46 -4.43
N THR A 130 1.33 -5.06 -3.17
CA THR A 130 1.66 -3.68 -2.79
C THR A 130 2.98 -3.22 -3.42
N ALA A 131 4.04 -4.02 -3.32
CA ALA A 131 5.36 -3.69 -3.87
C ALA A 131 5.33 -3.61 -5.40
N ASN A 132 4.63 -4.53 -6.07
CA ASN A 132 4.47 -4.51 -7.52
C ASN A 132 3.68 -3.28 -7.98
N THR A 133 2.59 -2.93 -7.30
CA THR A 133 1.82 -1.71 -7.59
C THR A 133 2.67 -0.46 -7.40
N TRP A 134 3.43 -0.37 -6.32
CA TRP A 134 4.33 0.75 -6.07
C TRP A 134 5.40 0.88 -7.16
N THR A 135 6.02 -0.25 -7.55
CA THR A 135 7.02 -0.27 -8.62
C THR A 135 6.42 0.13 -9.96
N ALA A 136 5.20 -0.34 -10.28
CA ALA A 136 4.49 0.02 -11.50
C ALA A 136 4.17 1.53 -11.56
N LEU A 137 3.64 2.11 -10.47
CA LEU A 137 3.39 3.55 -10.37
C LEU A 137 4.70 4.35 -10.56
N ASN A 138 5.79 3.92 -9.89
CA ASN A 138 7.09 4.60 -10.05
C ASN A 138 7.62 4.51 -11.48
N SER A 139 7.47 3.36 -12.15
CA SER A 139 7.89 3.18 -13.56
C SER A 139 7.05 4.01 -14.53
N ALA A 140 5.82 4.36 -14.14
CA ALA A 140 4.94 5.28 -14.87
C ALA A 140 5.19 6.76 -14.55
N GLY A 141 6.25 7.08 -13.80
CA GLY A 141 6.67 8.44 -13.47
C GLY A 141 6.08 9.00 -12.17
N LEU A 142 5.22 8.26 -11.47
CA LEU A 142 4.60 8.70 -10.22
C LEU A 142 5.51 8.43 -9.02
N GLY A 143 5.43 9.29 -8.02
CA GLY A 143 5.97 9.06 -6.68
C GLY A 143 4.95 8.36 -5.80
N ALA A 144 5.40 7.59 -4.81
CA ALA A 144 4.51 7.04 -3.80
C ALA A 144 5.22 6.76 -2.47
N ASN A 145 4.43 6.64 -1.40
CA ASN A 145 4.89 6.16 -0.09
C ASN A 145 3.81 5.28 0.56
N LEU A 146 4.23 4.33 1.37
CA LEU A 146 3.35 3.37 2.01
C LEU A 146 3.11 3.75 3.47
N GLN A 147 1.85 3.78 3.87
CA GLN A 147 1.39 4.11 5.22
C GLN A 147 0.58 2.97 5.82
N HIS A 148 0.51 2.93 7.17
CA HIS A 148 -0.17 1.87 7.94
C HIS A 148 -0.93 2.50 9.11
N TYR A 149 -2.13 3.02 8.83
CA TYR A 149 -3.02 3.60 9.85
C TYR A 149 -4.07 2.60 10.35
N ASN A 150 -4.04 1.38 9.84
CA ASN A 150 -4.79 0.25 10.39
C ASN A 150 -4.17 -0.22 11.74
N PRO A 151 -4.96 -0.70 12.72
CA PRO A 151 -6.42 -0.88 12.66
C PRO A 151 -7.23 0.38 13.05
N VAL A 152 -6.61 1.50 13.34
CA VAL A 152 -7.26 2.70 13.94
C VAL A 152 -8.37 3.26 13.06
N ILE A 153 -8.28 3.07 11.74
CA ILE A 153 -9.24 3.59 10.76
C ILE A 153 -10.16 2.52 10.17
N ASP A 154 -10.00 1.25 10.56
CA ASP A 154 -10.64 0.11 9.87
C ASP A 154 -12.16 0.24 9.82
N ASP A 155 -12.81 0.53 10.96
CA ASP A 155 -14.26 0.64 11.04
C ASP A 155 -14.80 1.83 10.22
N ALA A 156 -14.16 2.99 10.33
CA ALA A 156 -14.56 4.19 9.58
C ALA A 156 -14.37 4.02 8.06
N VAL A 157 -13.31 3.34 7.64
CA VAL A 157 -13.07 2.98 6.23
C VAL A 157 -14.11 1.98 5.74
N ALA A 158 -14.44 0.98 6.55
CA ALA A 158 -15.43 -0.02 6.20
C ALA A 158 -16.83 0.60 6.02
N GLU A 159 -17.21 1.51 6.89
CA GLU A 159 -18.47 2.25 6.82
C GLU A 159 -18.53 3.17 5.59
N GLU A 160 -17.50 4.00 5.37
CA GLU A 160 -17.48 5.01 4.30
C GLU A 160 -17.59 4.39 2.91
N TRP A 161 -16.89 3.29 2.65
CA TRP A 161 -16.84 2.65 1.32
C TRP A 161 -17.59 1.32 1.25
N ASN A 162 -18.41 0.99 2.27
CA ASN A 162 -19.15 -0.28 2.34
C ASN A 162 -18.24 -1.49 2.06
N ILE A 163 -17.08 -1.53 2.72
CA ILE A 163 -16.10 -2.59 2.56
C ILE A 163 -16.67 -3.90 3.13
N PRO A 164 -16.58 -5.01 2.41
CA PRO A 164 -17.02 -6.31 2.93
C PRO A 164 -16.32 -6.68 4.24
N ALA A 165 -17.06 -7.23 5.21
CA ALA A 165 -16.53 -7.56 6.54
C ALA A 165 -15.36 -8.57 6.51
N ASN A 166 -15.24 -9.34 5.43
CA ASN A 166 -14.12 -10.26 5.19
C ASN A 166 -12.91 -9.64 4.50
N TRP A 167 -12.89 -8.31 4.30
CA TRP A 167 -11.72 -7.57 3.80
C TRP A 167 -11.03 -6.85 4.95
N GLN A 168 -9.86 -7.31 5.33
CA GLN A 168 -9.04 -6.72 6.38
C GLN A 168 -8.07 -5.68 5.79
N LEU A 169 -8.17 -4.41 6.22
CA LEU A 169 -7.27 -3.35 5.78
C LEU A 169 -5.82 -3.62 6.20
N ARG A 170 -4.86 -3.46 5.28
CA ARG A 170 -3.45 -3.75 5.55
C ARG A 170 -2.53 -2.55 5.36
N SER A 171 -2.80 -1.71 4.37
CA SER A 171 -1.94 -0.54 4.12
C SER A 171 -2.62 0.49 3.21
N GLN A 172 -2.02 1.69 3.16
CA GLN A 172 -2.42 2.80 2.32
C GLN A 172 -1.21 3.26 1.51
N LEU A 173 -1.22 3.05 0.18
CA LEU A 173 -0.19 3.50 -0.75
C LEU A 173 -0.62 4.85 -1.33
N VAL A 174 -0.03 5.92 -0.83
CA VAL A 174 -0.26 7.30 -1.30
C VAL A 174 0.58 7.53 -2.55
N PHE A 175 0.01 8.14 -3.60
CA PHE A 175 0.73 8.39 -4.83
C PHE A 175 0.37 9.74 -5.48
N GLY A 176 1.29 10.27 -6.29
CA GLY A 176 1.10 11.53 -7.01
C GLY A 176 2.31 11.89 -7.84
N SER A 177 2.36 13.13 -8.37
CA SER A 177 3.57 13.67 -8.98
C SER A 177 4.69 13.81 -7.94
N LYS A 178 5.95 13.67 -8.38
CA LYS A 178 7.13 13.83 -7.52
C LYS A 178 7.46 15.32 -7.44
N GLU A 179 7.22 15.93 -6.27
CA GLU A 179 7.48 17.35 -5.99
C GLU A 179 8.82 17.56 -5.25
N GLY A 180 9.56 16.49 -5.01
CA GLY A 180 10.86 16.52 -4.35
C GLY A 180 11.61 15.21 -4.53
N GLU A 181 12.83 15.17 -4.00
CA GLU A 181 13.69 14.00 -4.06
C GLU A 181 13.33 12.97 -2.99
N ALA A 182 13.67 11.71 -3.25
CA ALA A 182 13.61 10.67 -2.24
C ALA A 182 14.78 10.83 -1.25
N ASN A 183 14.49 10.58 0.04
CA ASN A 183 15.56 10.58 1.07
C ASN A 183 16.67 9.57 0.73
N GLU A 184 17.87 9.80 1.22
CA GLU A 184 18.96 8.83 1.10
C GLU A 184 18.54 7.45 1.66
N LYS A 185 19.10 6.40 1.05
CA LYS A 185 18.85 5.02 1.48
C LYS A 185 20.17 4.39 1.87
N GLU A 186 20.25 3.99 3.13
CA GLU A 186 21.35 3.20 3.64
C GLU A 186 21.09 1.70 3.42
N PHE A 187 22.17 0.94 3.32
CA PHE A 187 22.14 -0.50 3.17
C PHE A 187 22.99 -1.15 4.25
N LEU A 188 22.48 -2.24 4.82
CA LEU A 188 23.32 -3.13 5.64
C LEU A 188 24.41 -3.74 4.75
N ALA A 189 25.53 -4.13 5.35
CA ALA A 189 26.60 -4.84 4.66
C ALA A 189 26.09 -6.17 4.10
N ASP A 190 26.65 -6.59 2.97
CA ASP A 190 26.18 -7.79 2.27
C ASP A 190 26.35 -9.06 3.10
N ASP A 191 27.40 -9.14 3.91
CA ASP A 191 27.66 -10.28 4.79
C ASP A 191 26.69 -10.37 6.00
N GLU A 192 26.03 -9.28 6.35
CA GLU A 192 24.93 -9.29 7.34
C GLU A 192 23.61 -9.82 6.75
N ARG A 193 23.42 -9.68 5.43
CA ARG A 193 22.15 -9.97 4.75
C ARG A 193 22.15 -11.27 3.97
N PHE A 194 23.28 -11.68 3.46
CA PHE A 194 23.38 -12.79 2.51
C PHE A 194 24.34 -13.88 2.99
N ARG A 195 24.03 -15.11 2.66
CA ARG A 195 24.91 -16.25 2.80
C ARG A 195 24.87 -17.03 1.49
N VAL A 196 26.04 -17.42 0.98
CA VAL A 196 26.17 -18.21 -0.25
C VAL A 196 26.93 -19.49 0.09
N PHE A 197 26.38 -20.62 -0.31
CA PHE A 197 26.97 -21.94 -0.16
C PHE A 197 27.10 -22.59 -1.55
N HIS A 198 28.18 -23.35 -1.80
CA HIS A 198 28.49 -24.00 -3.06
C HIS A 198 28.64 -25.52 -2.88
#